data_8edc03fcff42b0130a0e582f50c841eb
#
_entry.id   8edc03fcff42b0130a0e582f50c841eb
#
_cell.length_a   1.000
_cell.length_b   1.000
_cell.length_c   1.000
_cell.angle_alpha   90.00
_cell.angle_beta   90.00
_cell.angle_gamma   90.00
#
_symmetry.space_group_name_H-M   'P 1'
#
loop_
_entity.id
_entity.type
_entity.pdbx_description
1 polymer ?
#
loop_
_entity_poly.entity_id
_entity_poly.type
_entity_poly.pdbx_seq_one_letter_code
_entity_poly.pdbx_strand_id
1 'polypeptide(L)'
;MKIYADTSVLIAWFHPADEFAPAVTAWCRDHAPEICWNSLLRMELRHNLRKLSGNYAPAAWHAYRASETAQKLRLASHRLPDLLEWGDELSARHARHSLAGTWDFVHVAAAQHARPETFITCDAAQAELARLAGLTPVHLFKSPA
;
A
#
# COMPACT_ATOMS: atom_id res chain seq x y z
N MET A 1 13.35 -4.88 -7.47
CA MET A 1 12.28 -3.96 -7.95
C MET A 1 11.79 -3.12 -6.79
N LYS A 2 11.85 -1.80 -6.91
CA LYS A 2 11.35 -0.85 -5.91
C LYS A 2 9.87 -0.59 -6.16
N ILE A 3 9.02 -0.85 -5.16
CA ILE A 3 7.57 -0.65 -5.26
C ILE A 3 7.04 0.26 -4.16
N TYR A 4 5.89 0.86 -4.41
CA TYR A 4 5.03 1.41 -3.38
C TYR A 4 3.78 0.54 -3.29
N ALA A 5 3.54 -0.06 -2.12
CA ALA A 5 2.37 -0.88 -1.87
C ALA A 5 1.41 -0.12 -0.96
N ASP A 6 0.13 -0.13 -1.31
CA ASP A 6 -0.88 0.46 -0.43
C ASP A 6 -1.21 -0.43 0.78
N THR A 7 -2.04 0.08 1.66
CA THR A 7 -2.43 -0.62 2.89
C THR A 7 -3.11 -1.96 2.60
N SER A 8 -3.92 -2.05 1.55
CA SER A 8 -4.64 -3.30 1.19
C SER A 8 -3.68 -4.43 0.86
N VAL A 9 -2.64 -4.15 0.10
CA VAL A 9 -1.59 -5.11 -0.26
C VAL A 9 -0.79 -5.52 0.97
N LEU A 10 -0.43 -4.57 1.83
CA LEU A 10 0.35 -4.87 3.03
C LEU A 10 -0.44 -5.69 4.05
N ILE A 11 -1.74 -5.43 4.22
CA ILE A 11 -2.60 -6.26 5.06
C ILE A 11 -2.63 -7.69 4.52
N ALA A 12 -2.93 -7.85 3.23
CA ALA A 12 -3.00 -9.16 2.59
C ALA A 12 -1.66 -9.92 2.66
N TRP A 13 -0.53 -9.22 2.64
CA TRP A 13 0.78 -9.86 2.76
C TRP A 13 1.03 -10.45 4.14
N PHE A 14 0.57 -9.79 5.21
CA PHE A 14 0.78 -10.25 6.57
C PHE A 14 -0.36 -11.08 7.15
N HIS A 15 -1.55 -11.02 6.54
CA HIS A 15 -2.74 -11.72 7.01
C HIS A 15 -3.15 -12.84 6.05
N PRO A 16 -2.77 -14.11 6.32
CA PRO A 16 -2.97 -15.20 5.36
C PRO A 16 -4.45 -15.55 5.11
N ALA A 17 -5.37 -15.10 5.96
CA ALA A 17 -6.81 -15.28 5.77
C ALA A 17 -7.46 -14.13 4.97
N ASP A 18 -6.70 -13.11 4.57
CA ASP A 18 -7.20 -12.05 3.68
C ASP A 18 -7.52 -12.61 2.28
N GLU A 19 -8.60 -12.15 1.67
CA GLU A 19 -9.05 -12.65 0.36
C GLU A 19 -8.04 -12.39 -0.78
N PHE A 20 -7.18 -11.38 -0.64
CA PHE A 20 -6.12 -11.07 -1.60
C PHE A 20 -4.78 -11.73 -1.28
N ALA A 21 -4.64 -12.36 -0.11
CA ALA A 21 -3.37 -12.94 0.34
C ALA A 21 -2.73 -13.91 -0.67
N PRO A 22 -3.47 -14.80 -1.36
CA PRO A 22 -2.87 -15.67 -2.36
C PRO A 22 -2.26 -14.91 -3.53
N ALA A 23 -2.96 -13.90 -4.06
CA ALA A 23 -2.48 -13.09 -5.19
C ALA A 23 -1.26 -12.24 -4.78
N VAL A 24 -1.31 -11.59 -3.62
CA VAL A 24 -0.20 -10.78 -3.08
C VAL A 24 1.03 -11.65 -2.82
N THR A 25 0.85 -12.79 -2.18
CA THR A 25 1.96 -13.71 -1.88
C THR A 25 2.62 -14.23 -3.16
N ALA A 26 1.84 -14.63 -4.15
CA ALA A 26 2.37 -15.08 -5.44
C ALA A 26 3.16 -13.96 -6.12
N TRP A 27 2.58 -12.77 -6.20
CA TRP A 27 3.24 -11.64 -6.83
C TRP A 27 4.56 -11.25 -6.12
N CYS A 28 4.55 -11.18 -4.79
CA CYS A 28 5.76 -10.86 -4.01
C CYS A 28 6.86 -11.93 -4.14
N ARG A 29 6.47 -13.21 -4.20
CA ARG A 29 7.41 -14.29 -4.44
C ARG A 29 8.09 -14.16 -5.80
N ASP A 30 7.31 -13.85 -6.83
CA ASP A 30 7.79 -13.84 -8.21
C ASP A 30 8.65 -12.60 -8.53
N HIS A 31 8.45 -11.50 -7.78
CA HIS A 31 9.12 -10.22 -8.03
C HIS A 31 10.16 -9.82 -6.96
N ALA A 32 10.13 -10.47 -5.80
CA ALA A 32 11.01 -10.14 -4.66
C ALA A 32 11.15 -8.61 -4.41
N PRO A 33 10.04 -7.89 -4.18
CA PRO A 33 10.07 -6.44 -4.19
C PRO A 33 10.74 -5.84 -2.95
N GLU A 34 11.36 -4.67 -3.16
CA GLU A 34 11.72 -3.74 -2.09
C GLU A 34 10.56 -2.76 -1.89
N ILE A 35 9.89 -2.84 -0.76
CA ILE A 35 8.70 -2.02 -0.48
C ILE A 35 9.10 -0.70 0.14
N CYS A 36 8.75 0.39 -0.53
CA CYS A 36 8.82 1.73 0.04
C CYS A 36 7.50 2.08 0.72
N TRP A 37 7.58 2.66 1.88
CA TRP A 37 6.43 3.16 2.61
C TRP A 37 6.75 4.43 3.40
N ASN A 38 5.75 5.06 4.00
CA ASN A 38 5.91 6.24 4.83
C ASN A 38 5.25 6.06 6.20
N SER A 39 5.41 7.05 7.07
CA SER A 39 4.88 7.00 8.44
C SER A 39 3.35 6.89 8.49
N LEU A 40 2.64 7.48 7.52
CA LEU A 40 1.19 7.39 7.44
C LEU A 40 0.75 5.96 7.11
N LEU A 41 1.33 5.38 6.06
CA LEU A 41 1.06 4.00 5.64
C LEU A 41 1.43 3.01 6.75
N ARG A 42 2.54 3.26 7.45
CA ARG A 42 2.93 2.47 8.62
C ARG A 42 1.88 2.52 9.72
N MET A 43 1.36 3.70 10.03
CA MET A 43 0.31 3.85 11.03
C MET A 43 -0.97 3.13 10.63
N GLU A 44 -1.42 3.27 9.38
CA GLU A 44 -2.60 2.58 8.87
C GLU A 44 -2.45 1.05 8.93
N LEU A 45 -1.32 0.53 8.46
CA LEU A 45 -1.06 -0.91 8.52
C LEU A 45 -1.12 -1.43 9.96
N ARG A 46 -0.44 -0.77 10.88
CA ARG A 46 -0.43 -1.16 12.31
C ARG A 46 -1.83 -1.10 12.91
N HIS A 47 -2.60 -0.07 12.58
CA HIS A 47 -3.98 0.06 13.05
C HIS A 47 -4.85 -1.10 12.55
N ASN A 48 -4.78 -1.41 11.26
CA ASN A 48 -5.55 -2.51 10.68
C ASN A 48 -5.13 -3.88 11.21
N LEU A 49 -3.85 -4.14 11.35
CA LEU A 49 -3.36 -5.39 11.95
C LEU A 49 -3.80 -5.57 13.41
N ARG A 50 -3.86 -4.48 14.18
CA ARG A 50 -4.36 -4.51 15.58
C ARG A 50 -5.87 -4.76 15.67
N LYS A 51 -6.63 -4.46 14.62
CA LYS A 51 -8.06 -4.75 14.55
C LYS A 51 -8.38 -6.19 14.18
N LEU A 52 -7.40 -6.93 13.68
CA LEU A 52 -7.59 -8.35 13.38
C LEU A 52 -7.94 -9.12 14.65
N SER A 53 -8.77 -10.13 14.50
CA SER A 53 -9.18 -11.04 15.57
C SER A 53 -9.00 -12.48 15.12
N GLY A 54 -9.15 -13.43 16.08
CA GLY A 54 -9.03 -14.84 15.78
C GLY A 54 -7.57 -15.35 15.75
N ASN A 55 -7.42 -16.56 15.27
CA ASN A 55 -6.16 -17.32 15.39
C ASN A 55 -4.99 -16.73 14.57
N TYR A 56 -5.28 -15.95 13.53
CA TYR A 56 -4.26 -15.37 12.64
C TYR A 56 -3.69 -14.05 13.14
N ALA A 57 -4.39 -13.35 14.03
CA ALA A 57 -4.01 -12.01 14.46
C ALA A 57 -2.61 -11.93 15.08
N PRO A 58 -2.22 -12.81 16.04
CA PRO A 58 -0.88 -12.77 16.61
C PRO A 58 0.21 -13.07 15.59
N ALA A 59 -0.01 -14.02 14.70
CA ALA A 59 0.95 -14.41 13.66
C ALA A 59 1.14 -13.28 12.63
N ALA A 60 0.06 -12.61 12.21
CA ALA A 60 0.12 -11.47 11.30
C ALA A 60 0.93 -10.31 11.89
N TRP A 61 0.68 -9.97 13.15
CA TRP A 61 1.45 -8.93 13.86
C TRP A 61 2.93 -9.31 13.99
N HIS A 62 3.21 -10.56 14.35
CA HIS A 62 4.59 -11.03 14.50
C HIS A 62 5.35 -11.01 13.16
N ALA A 63 4.73 -11.46 12.06
CA ALA A 63 5.31 -11.43 10.73
C ALA A 63 5.62 -10.00 10.26
N TYR A 64 4.69 -9.08 10.50
CA TYR A 64 4.91 -7.65 10.23
C TYR A 64 6.12 -7.12 11.01
N ARG A 65 6.18 -7.34 12.32
CA ARG A 65 7.28 -6.85 13.17
C ARG A 65 8.63 -7.43 12.75
N ALA A 66 8.66 -8.70 12.38
CA ALA A 66 9.87 -9.33 11.87
C ALA A 66 10.34 -8.69 10.55
N SER A 67 9.41 -8.38 9.64
CA SER A 67 9.71 -7.71 8.37
C SER A 67 10.20 -6.28 8.58
N GLU A 68 9.62 -5.53 9.51
CA GLU A 68 10.05 -4.18 9.87
C GLU A 68 11.47 -4.21 10.47
N THR A 69 11.75 -5.12 11.38
CA THR A 69 13.08 -5.29 11.99
C THR A 69 14.13 -5.72 10.97
N ALA A 70 13.77 -6.57 10.04
CA ALA A 70 14.64 -7.00 8.93
C ALA A 70 14.80 -5.96 7.82
N GLN A 71 14.24 -4.76 7.98
CA GLN A 71 14.27 -3.65 7.01
C GLN A 71 13.76 -4.02 5.60
N LYS A 72 12.86 -5.00 5.52
CA LYS A 72 12.18 -5.36 4.26
C LYS A 72 11.18 -4.28 3.80
N LEU A 73 10.77 -3.42 4.74
CA LEU A 73 9.92 -2.27 4.51
C LEU A 73 10.79 -1.00 4.67
N ARG A 74 11.03 -0.33 3.56
CA ARG A 74 11.92 0.83 3.53
C ARG A 74 11.13 2.12 3.79
N LEU A 75 11.34 2.71 4.96
CA LEU A 75 10.68 3.94 5.35
C LEU A 75 11.25 5.14 4.56
N ALA A 76 10.39 5.82 3.81
CA ALA A 76 10.70 7.11 3.22
C ALA A 76 10.52 8.24 4.24
N SER A 77 11.50 9.14 4.33
CA SER A 77 11.49 10.26 5.27
C SER A 77 10.66 11.44 4.76
N HIS A 78 9.36 11.20 4.54
CA HIS A 78 8.44 12.28 4.17
C HIS A 78 7.80 12.88 5.42
N ARG A 79 7.77 14.20 5.49
CA ARG A 79 7.08 14.91 6.57
C ARG A 79 5.58 14.86 6.33
N LEU A 80 4.79 14.71 7.40
CA LEU A 80 3.33 14.65 7.27
C LEU A 80 2.72 15.88 6.58
N PRO A 81 3.14 17.13 6.89
CA PRO A 81 2.63 18.30 6.15
C PRO A 81 2.87 18.22 4.65
N ASP A 82 4.02 17.74 4.22
CA ASP A 82 4.35 17.59 2.80
C ASP A 82 3.45 16.53 2.14
N LEU A 83 3.19 15.43 2.81
CA LEU A 83 2.27 14.39 2.32
C LEU A 83 0.85 14.95 2.10
N LEU A 84 0.37 15.76 3.02
CA LEU A 84 -0.95 16.38 2.92
C LEU A 84 -1.02 17.40 1.79
N GLU A 85 0.01 18.24 1.62
CA GLU A 85 0.11 19.21 0.54
C GLU A 85 0.13 18.53 -0.83
N TRP A 86 0.94 17.50 -1.00
CA TRP A 86 0.99 16.72 -2.25
C TRP A 86 -0.35 16.02 -2.56
N GLY A 87 -1.02 15.49 -1.53
CA GLY A 87 -2.34 14.91 -1.65
C GLY A 87 -3.38 15.94 -2.10
N ASP A 88 -3.35 17.14 -1.55
CA ASP A 88 -4.24 18.25 -1.92
C ASP A 88 -3.99 18.70 -3.37
N GLU A 89 -2.75 18.86 -3.79
CA GLU A 89 -2.39 19.18 -5.17
C GLU A 89 -2.89 18.12 -6.16
N LEU A 90 -2.74 16.83 -5.84
CA LEU A 90 -3.23 15.74 -6.67
C LEU A 90 -4.76 15.74 -6.71
N SER A 91 -5.41 16.00 -5.58
CA SER A 91 -6.87 16.11 -5.45
C SER A 91 -7.41 17.25 -6.32
N ALA A 92 -6.77 18.42 -6.32
CA ALA A 92 -7.17 19.54 -7.14
C ALA A 92 -7.22 19.20 -8.65
N ARG A 93 -6.35 18.29 -9.08
CA ARG A 93 -6.28 17.86 -10.50
C ARG A 93 -7.27 16.75 -10.85
N HIS A 94 -7.53 15.81 -9.94
CA HIS A 94 -8.17 14.55 -10.30
C HIS A 94 -9.42 14.18 -9.49
N ALA A 95 -9.76 14.89 -8.41
CA ALA A 95 -10.87 14.48 -7.54
C ALA A 95 -12.21 14.33 -8.27
N ARG A 96 -12.49 15.16 -9.27
CA ARG A 96 -13.74 15.11 -10.06
C ARG A 96 -13.86 13.85 -10.93
N HIS A 97 -12.76 13.20 -11.22
CA HIS A 97 -12.67 12.06 -12.13
C HIS A 97 -12.25 10.77 -11.43
N SER A 98 -12.23 10.76 -10.11
CA SER A 98 -11.79 9.62 -9.32
C SER A 98 -12.82 9.23 -8.28
N LEU A 99 -12.99 7.92 -8.07
CA LEU A 99 -13.78 7.35 -6.98
C LEU A 99 -12.93 7.09 -5.71
N ALA A 100 -11.64 7.37 -5.78
CA ALA A 100 -10.72 7.19 -4.65
C ALA A 100 -11.03 8.17 -3.51
N GLY A 101 -10.81 7.71 -2.29
CA GLY A 101 -10.98 8.53 -1.08
C GLY A 101 -9.81 9.47 -0.83
N THR A 102 -9.99 10.38 0.14
CA THR A 102 -8.99 11.41 0.48
C THR A 102 -7.60 10.83 0.78
N TRP A 103 -7.54 9.77 1.57
CA TRP A 103 -6.27 9.15 1.93
C TRP A 103 -5.60 8.42 0.77
N ASP A 104 -6.37 7.91 -0.19
CA ASP A 104 -5.82 7.34 -1.42
C ASP A 104 -5.05 8.39 -2.22
N PHE A 105 -5.56 9.63 -2.27
CA PHE A 105 -4.85 10.75 -2.87
C PHE A 105 -3.51 11.03 -2.19
N VAL A 106 -3.47 10.98 -0.86
CA VAL A 106 -2.23 11.16 -0.10
C VAL A 106 -1.24 10.03 -0.39
N HIS A 107 -1.68 8.78 -0.43
CA HIS A 107 -0.82 7.63 -0.74
C HIS A 107 -0.28 7.65 -2.16
N VAL A 108 -1.12 7.96 -3.14
CA VAL A 108 -0.70 8.04 -4.54
C VAL A 108 0.28 9.20 -4.75
N ALA A 109 0.01 10.34 -4.14
CA ALA A 109 0.93 11.49 -4.19
C ALA A 109 2.28 11.18 -3.50
N ALA A 110 2.26 10.50 -2.36
CA ALA A 110 3.48 10.04 -1.69
C ALA A 110 4.28 9.07 -2.57
N ALA A 111 3.58 8.18 -3.27
CA ALA A 111 4.21 7.26 -4.23
C ALA A 111 4.88 8.01 -5.38
N GLN A 112 4.25 9.05 -5.95
CA GLN A 112 4.88 9.88 -6.99
C GLN A 112 6.23 10.45 -6.53
N HIS A 113 6.31 10.93 -5.29
CA HIS A 113 7.54 11.48 -4.71
C HIS A 113 8.57 10.40 -4.37
N ALA A 114 8.13 9.19 -4.00
CA ALA A 114 9.02 8.06 -3.75
C ALA A 114 9.63 7.46 -5.04
N ARG A 115 9.02 7.74 -6.20
CA ARG A 115 9.45 7.26 -7.53
C ARG A 115 9.67 5.75 -7.56
N PRO A 116 8.65 4.94 -7.29
CA PRO A 116 8.75 3.50 -7.42
C PRO A 116 8.73 3.09 -8.89
N GLU A 117 9.18 1.89 -9.19
CA GLU A 117 9.03 1.28 -10.50
C GLU A 117 7.57 0.90 -10.78
N THR A 118 6.83 0.56 -9.71
CA THR A 118 5.40 0.28 -9.80
C THR A 118 4.68 0.61 -8.50
N PHE A 119 3.39 0.91 -8.62
CA PHE A 119 2.45 1.11 -7.53
C PHE A 119 1.51 -0.10 -7.46
N ILE A 120 1.43 -0.78 -6.31
CA ILE A 120 0.64 -2.00 -6.17
C ILE A 120 -0.53 -1.77 -5.23
N THR A 121 -1.71 -2.19 -5.65
CA THR A 121 -2.94 -2.08 -4.88
C THR A 121 -3.90 -3.24 -5.18
N CYS A 122 -4.78 -3.53 -4.23
CA CYS A 122 -5.95 -4.39 -4.42
C CYS A 122 -7.23 -3.57 -4.65
N ASP A 123 -7.14 -2.24 -4.67
CA ASP A 123 -8.27 -1.32 -4.84
C ASP A 123 -8.31 -0.75 -6.26
N ALA A 124 -9.42 -0.98 -6.97
CA ALA A 124 -9.59 -0.53 -8.35
C ALA A 124 -9.59 1.00 -8.49
N ALA A 125 -10.23 1.71 -7.56
CA ALA A 125 -10.28 3.17 -7.60
C ALA A 125 -8.89 3.78 -7.37
N GLN A 126 -8.11 3.20 -6.48
CA GLN A 126 -6.75 3.62 -6.21
C GLN A 126 -5.80 3.28 -7.38
N ALA A 127 -5.99 2.12 -8.03
CA ALA A 127 -5.23 1.78 -9.25
C ALA A 127 -5.47 2.79 -10.38
N GLU A 128 -6.71 3.18 -10.59
CA GLU A 128 -7.06 4.20 -11.58
C GLU A 128 -6.48 5.57 -11.22
N LEU A 129 -6.56 5.98 -9.96
CA LEU A 129 -5.94 7.22 -9.51
C LEU A 129 -4.42 7.21 -9.73
N ALA A 130 -3.76 6.09 -9.42
CA ALA A 130 -2.32 5.93 -9.66
C ALA A 130 -1.98 6.10 -11.15
N ARG A 131 -2.80 5.54 -12.04
CA ARG A 131 -2.65 5.71 -13.49
C ARG A 131 -2.82 7.17 -13.92
N LEU A 132 -3.85 7.86 -13.42
CA LEU A 132 -4.08 9.28 -13.68
C LEU A 132 -2.91 10.15 -13.19
N ALA A 133 -2.30 9.75 -12.09
CA ALA A 133 -1.13 10.40 -11.51
C ALA A 133 0.19 10.10 -12.25
N GLY A 134 0.16 9.31 -13.31
CA GLY A 134 1.34 8.96 -14.12
C GLY A 134 2.22 7.85 -13.53
N LEU A 135 1.73 7.12 -12.53
CA LEU A 135 2.38 5.91 -12.03
C LEU A 135 2.06 4.70 -12.91
N THR A 136 2.82 3.64 -12.76
CA THR A 136 2.54 2.33 -13.35
C THR A 136 1.88 1.43 -12.30
N PRO A 137 0.53 1.35 -12.26
CA PRO A 137 -0.15 0.54 -11.26
C PRO A 137 -0.17 -0.95 -11.64
N VAL A 138 -0.06 -1.80 -10.63
CA VAL A 138 -0.43 -3.21 -10.67
C VAL A 138 -1.63 -3.40 -9.77
N HIS A 139 -2.76 -3.75 -10.35
CA HIS A 139 -3.99 -4.07 -9.62
C HIS A 139 -4.07 -5.58 -9.41
N LEU A 140 -4.00 -6.01 -8.16
CA LEU A 140 -4.13 -7.41 -7.78
C LEU A 140 -5.59 -7.75 -7.48
N PHE A 141 -6.03 -8.86 -8.02
CA PHE A 141 -7.40 -9.35 -7.83
C PHE A 141 -7.41 -10.52 -6.85
N LYS A 142 -8.51 -10.67 -6.13
CA LYS A 142 -8.73 -11.87 -5.34
C LYS A 142 -8.78 -13.10 -6.24
N SER A 143 -8.25 -14.20 -5.76
CA SER A 143 -8.33 -15.46 -6.48
C SER A 143 -9.79 -15.88 -6.64
N PRO A 144 -10.19 -16.43 -7.80
CA PRO A 144 -11.53 -17.01 -7.96
C PRO A 144 -11.72 -18.12 -6.90
N ALA A 145 -12.94 -18.16 -6.38
CA ALA A 145 -13.33 -19.17 -5.40
C ALA A 145 -13.30 -20.59 -5.99
#